data_db5db78fe83d0d31a5c1ddd7bc9bc4f1
#
_entry.id   db5db78fe83d0d31a5c1ddd7bc9bc4f1
#
_cell.length_a   1.000
_cell.length_b   1.000
_cell.length_c   1.000
_cell.angle_alpha   90.00
_cell.angle_beta   90.00
_cell.angle_gamma   90.00
#
_symmetry.space_group_name_H-M   'P 1'
#
loop_
_entity.id
_entity.type
_entity.pdbx_description
1 polymer ?
#
loop_
_entity_poly.entity_id
_entity_poly.type
_entity_poly.pdbx_seq_one_letter_code
_entity_poly.pdbx_strand_id
1 'polypeptide(L)'
;MNKLGLVGLALLLTGCATPPPKDPENLCNIFKENRSWYKAAKNTEQKWGVPVHVPMAMMYQESSFRHNARPPMRYFLGFIPYGRASTAYGYAQAKTMTWDDYVRENNRSWARRSNFADAHDFMGWFIYKSHQVNGVSKWDAYGQYLNYHEGWGGYRNKSYNAKPWLIQVSRRVDDRSKRYAAQYRQCQKDLDRSWLWRLFFG
;
A
#
# COMPACT_ATOMS: atom_id res chain seq x y z
N MET A 1 27.24 -0.73 54.94
CA MET A 1 27.55 -0.31 53.54
C MET A 1 26.63 -1.10 52.62
N ASN A 2 25.47 -0.54 52.30
CA ASN A 2 24.45 -1.20 51.47
C ASN A 2 24.67 -0.86 50.00
N LYS A 3 25.01 -1.87 49.17
CA LYS A 3 25.04 -1.70 47.72
C LYS A 3 23.66 -2.05 47.17
N LEU A 4 22.81 -1.01 46.92
CA LEU A 4 21.61 -1.16 46.08
C LEU A 4 22.04 -1.33 44.62
N GLY A 5 21.85 -2.56 44.08
CA GLY A 5 21.97 -2.81 42.67
C GLY A 5 20.77 -2.25 41.91
N LEU A 6 20.97 -1.26 41.06
CA LEU A 6 19.99 -0.81 40.06
C LEU A 6 19.82 -1.92 39.02
N VAL A 7 18.72 -2.65 39.06
CA VAL A 7 18.31 -3.52 37.98
C VAL A 7 17.59 -2.65 36.93
N GLY A 8 18.30 -2.30 35.88
CA GLY A 8 17.76 -1.59 34.73
C GLY A 8 16.81 -2.50 33.95
N LEU A 9 15.50 -2.24 34.03
CA LEU A 9 14.47 -2.89 33.22
C LEU A 9 14.54 -2.38 31.79
N ALA A 10 15.27 -3.08 30.94
CA ALA A 10 15.29 -2.80 29.49
C ALA A 10 13.94 -3.20 28.87
N LEU A 11 13.04 -2.22 28.66
CA LEU A 11 11.83 -2.40 27.87
C LEU A 11 12.24 -2.65 26.41
N LEU A 12 12.22 -3.92 26.01
CA LEU A 12 12.32 -4.31 24.60
C LEU A 12 11.04 -3.88 23.89
N LEU A 13 11.06 -2.71 23.26
CA LEU A 13 10.05 -2.27 22.29
C LEU A 13 10.20 -3.12 21.02
N THR A 14 9.68 -4.34 21.06
CA THR A 14 9.47 -5.13 19.84
C THR A 14 8.33 -4.46 19.07
N GLY A 15 8.68 -3.61 18.11
CA GLY A 15 7.73 -3.08 17.14
C GLY A 15 7.12 -4.26 16.38
N CYS A 16 5.91 -4.70 16.78
CA CYS A 16 5.18 -5.76 16.11
C CYS A 16 4.89 -5.33 14.66
N ALA A 17 5.68 -5.86 13.73
CA ALA A 17 5.38 -5.73 12.31
C ALA A 17 4.09 -6.50 12.02
N THR A 18 3.08 -5.84 11.46
CA THR A 18 1.82 -6.49 11.09
C THR A 18 2.09 -7.51 9.98
N PRO A 19 1.79 -8.80 10.20
CA PRO A 19 1.94 -9.82 9.16
C PRO A 19 0.97 -9.55 8.00
N PRO A 20 1.24 -10.11 6.81
CA PRO A 20 0.26 -10.10 5.72
C PRO A 20 -1.07 -10.73 6.15
N PRO A 21 -2.21 -10.26 5.61
CA PRO A 21 -3.53 -10.84 5.91
C PRO A 21 -3.59 -12.34 5.58
N LYS A 22 -4.31 -13.11 6.38
CA LYS A 22 -4.49 -14.56 6.18
C LYS A 22 -5.26 -14.85 4.90
N ASP A 23 -6.26 -14.03 4.58
CA ASP A 23 -7.07 -14.12 3.37
C ASP A 23 -6.98 -12.82 2.56
N PRO A 24 -5.90 -12.65 1.76
CA PRO A 24 -5.68 -11.42 1.02
C PRO A 24 -6.58 -11.25 -0.20
N GLU A 25 -7.37 -12.26 -0.57
CA GLU A 25 -8.34 -12.18 -1.67
C GLU A 25 -9.71 -11.63 -1.21
N ASN A 26 -9.91 -11.46 0.10
CA ASN A 26 -11.16 -10.96 0.67
C ASN A 26 -10.96 -9.65 1.44
N LEU A 27 -11.39 -8.54 0.85
CA LEU A 27 -11.21 -7.21 1.44
C LEU A 27 -11.91 -7.05 2.79
N CYS A 28 -13.07 -7.69 2.98
CA CYS A 28 -13.77 -7.66 4.26
C CYS A 28 -12.96 -8.35 5.37
N ASN A 29 -12.35 -9.50 5.06
CA ASN A 29 -11.53 -10.24 6.01
C ASN A 29 -10.24 -9.46 6.33
N ILE A 30 -9.59 -8.85 5.33
CA ILE A 30 -8.44 -7.97 5.53
C ILE A 30 -8.77 -6.88 6.55
N PHE A 31 -9.90 -6.19 6.40
CA PHE A 31 -10.28 -5.08 7.27
C PHE A 31 -10.85 -5.51 8.62
N LYS A 32 -11.43 -6.70 8.72
CA LYS A 32 -11.82 -7.30 10.01
C LYS A 32 -10.59 -7.68 10.83
N GLU A 33 -9.60 -8.30 10.19
CA GLU A 33 -8.33 -8.68 10.81
C GLU A 33 -7.49 -7.46 11.19
N ASN A 34 -7.48 -6.42 10.34
CA ASN A 34 -6.66 -5.23 10.49
C ASN A 34 -7.51 -3.94 10.49
N ARG A 35 -8.16 -3.63 11.61
CA ARG A 35 -9.04 -2.45 11.74
C ARG A 35 -8.33 -1.11 11.53
N SER A 36 -7.06 -1.03 11.89
CA SER A 36 -6.22 0.16 11.63
C SER A 36 -6.04 0.39 10.12
N TRP A 37 -5.99 -0.68 9.32
CA TRP A 37 -5.92 -0.58 7.86
C TRP A 37 -7.22 -0.06 7.26
N TYR A 38 -8.36 -0.51 7.80
CA TYR A 38 -9.64 0.04 7.39
C TYR A 38 -9.71 1.55 7.64
N LYS A 39 -9.33 1.99 8.85
CA LYS A 39 -9.30 3.42 9.20
C LYS A 39 -8.36 4.20 8.28
N ALA A 40 -7.17 3.66 7.98
CA ALA A 40 -6.22 4.28 7.06
C ALA A 40 -6.80 4.41 5.65
N ALA A 41 -7.44 3.34 5.14
CA ALA A 41 -8.07 3.35 3.83
C ALA A 41 -9.22 4.38 3.73
N LYS A 42 -10.03 4.50 4.76
CA LYS A 42 -11.09 5.53 4.84
C LYS A 42 -10.52 6.94 4.87
N ASN A 43 -9.46 7.18 5.63
CA ASN A 43 -8.79 8.48 5.67
C ASN A 43 -8.22 8.86 4.28
N THR A 44 -7.63 7.89 3.58
CA THR A 44 -7.14 8.09 2.20
C THR A 44 -8.27 8.41 1.24
N GLU A 45 -9.39 7.68 1.33
CA GLU A 45 -10.59 7.93 0.52
C GLU A 45 -11.11 9.36 0.74
N GLN A 46 -11.25 9.78 1.99
CA GLN A 46 -11.72 11.12 2.35
C GLN A 46 -10.77 12.22 1.87
N LYS A 47 -9.46 12.00 2.02
CA LYS A 47 -8.44 13.01 1.68
C LYS A 47 -8.26 13.18 0.17
N TRP A 48 -8.22 12.07 -0.57
CA TRP A 48 -7.85 12.08 -2.00
C TRP A 48 -9.03 11.82 -2.95
N GLY A 49 -10.18 11.45 -2.41
CA GLY A 49 -11.34 11.02 -3.22
C GLY A 49 -11.04 9.78 -4.06
N VAL A 50 -10.21 8.89 -3.53
CA VAL A 50 -9.79 7.64 -4.19
C VAL A 50 -10.56 6.48 -3.55
N PRO A 51 -11.28 5.65 -4.32
CA PRO A 51 -12.07 4.56 -3.74
C PRO A 51 -11.16 3.51 -3.06
N VAL A 52 -11.57 3.03 -1.90
CA VAL A 52 -10.78 2.13 -1.03
C VAL A 52 -10.18 0.92 -1.78
N HIS A 53 -10.96 0.32 -2.70
CA HIS A 53 -10.57 -0.92 -3.37
C HIS A 53 -9.43 -0.79 -4.38
N VAL A 54 -9.22 0.41 -4.97
CA VAL A 54 -8.17 0.61 -5.99
C VAL A 54 -6.78 0.55 -5.39
N PRO A 55 -6.41 1.39 -4.38
CA PRO A 55 -5.08 1.29 -3.76
C PRO A 55 -4.85 -0.05 -3.08
N MET A 56 -5.88 -0.68 -2.50
CA MET A 56 -5.77 -2.02 -1.91
C MET A 56 -5.38 -3.08 -2.94
N ALA A 57 -6.02 -3.07 -4.12
CA ALA A 57 -5.69 -4.01 -5.20
C ALA A 57 -4.28 -3.78 -5.75
N MET A 58 -3.86 -2.51 -5.88
CA MET A 58 -2.51 -2.14 -6.30
C MET A 58 -1.47 -2.60 -5.26
N MET A 59 -1.67 -2.32 -3.97
CA MET A 59 -0.74 -2.72 -2.90
C MET A 59 -0.62 -4.24 -2.78
N TYR A 60 -1.69 -4.99 -2.99
CA TYR A 60 -1.60 -6.45 -3.08
C TYR A 60 -0.65 -6.88 -4.20
N GLN A 61 -0.80 -6.30 -5.39
CA GLN A 61 0.06 -6.62 -6.53
C GLN A 61 1.53 -6.28 -6.26
N GLU A 62 1.80 -5.17 -5.58
CA GLU A 62 3.16 -4.69 -5.31
C GLU A 62 3.89 -5.53 -4.26
N SER A 63 3.24 -5.92 -3.19
CA SER A 63 3.92 -6.53 -2.05
C SER A 63 3.21 -7.72 -1.42
N SER A 64 1.99 -8.06 -1.85
CA SER A 64 1.08 -8.95 -1.12
C SER A 64 0.93 -8.51 0.35
N PHE A 65 0.83 -7.19 0.56
CA PHE A 65 0.76 -6.55 1.88
C PHE A 65 1.95 -6.82 2.81
N ARG A 66 3.14 -7.11 2.27
CA ARG A 66 4.35 -7.24 3.08
C ARG A 66 4.99 -5.88 3.33
N HIS A 67 5.14 -5.50 4.60
CA HIS A 67 5.68 -4.21 5.03
C HIS A 67 7.14 -3.97 4.63
N ASN A 68 7.91 -5.03 4.48
CA ASN A 68 9.35 -5.01 4.21
C ASN A 68 9.72 -5.56 2.82
N ALA A 69 8.74 -5.67 1.91
CA ALA A 69 8.98 -6.16 0.56
C ALA A 69 10.06 -5.34 -0.14
N ARG A 70 10.95 -6.02 -0.84
CA ARG A 70 12.06 -5.43 -1.59
C ARG A 70 12.25 -6.18 -2.91
N PRO A 71 12.73 -5.52 -3.98
CA PRO A 71 13.17 -6.18 -5.19
C PRO A 71 14.30 -7.19 -4.91
N PRO A 72 14.44 -8.22 -5.74
CA PRO A 72 15.50 -9.21 -5.60
C PRO A 72 16.89 -8.57 -5.67
N MET A 73 17.84 -9.20 -4.99
CA MET A 73 19.25 -8.88 -5.12
C MET A 73 19.74 -9.28 -6.52
N ARG A 74 20.62 -8.48 -7.10
CA ARG A 74 21.34 -8.80 -8.33
C ARG A 74 22.73 -9.32 -7.95
N TYR A 75 23.21 -10.30 -8.72
CA TYR A 75 24.49 -10.92 -8.50
C TYR A 75 25.35 -10.81 -9.75
N PHE A 76 26.60 -10.37 -9.58
CA PHE A 76 27.62 -10.47 -10.60
C PHE A 76 28.20 -11.89 -10.58
N LEU A 77 28.44 -12.50 -11.74
CA LEU A 77 28.87 -13.89 -11.89
C LEU A 77 27.96 -14.92 -11.13
N GLY A 78 26.71 -14.54 -10.82
CA GLY A 78 25.78 -15.44 -10.15
C GLY A 78 25.92 -15.52 -8.61
N PHE A 79 26.99 -15.00 -8.01
CA PHE A 79 27.23 -15.13 -6.57
C PHE A 79 27.69 -13.87 -5.84
N ILE A 80 28.23 -12.87 -6.54
CA ILE A 80 28.69 -11.61 -5.92
C ILE A 80 27.53 -10.61 -5.88
N PRO A 81 26.94 -10.26 -4.71
CA PRO A 81 25.85 -9.31 -4.64
C PRO A 81 26.37 -7.90 -4.97
N TYR A 82 25.74 -7.21 -5.93
CA TYR A 82 26.13 -5.83 -6.30
C TYR A 82 25.00 -4.81 -6.17
N GLY A 83 23.84 -5.21 -5.67
CA GLY A 83 22.72 -4.29 -5.40
C GLY A 83 21.36 -4.87 -5.74
N ARG A 84 20.32 -4.05 -5.61
CA ARG A 84 18.95 -4.45 -5.94
C ARG A 84 18.52 -3.90 -7.28
N ALA A 85 17.51 -4.54 -7.89
CA ALA A 85 16.98 -4.14 -9.20
C ALA A 85 16.39 -2.71 -9.20
N SER A 86 15.92 -2.23 -8.05
CA SER A 86 15.41 -0.86 -7.88
C SER A 86 15.42 -0.46 -6.39
N THR A 87 15.08 0.81 -6.11
CA THR A 87 14.93 1.37 -4.76
C THR A 87 13.53 1.15 -4.17
N ALA A 88 12.68 0.37 -4.84
CA ALA A 88 11.32 0.05 -4.38
C ALA A 88 11.34 -0.61 -3.00
N TYR A 89 10.39 -0.22 -2.12
CA TYR A 89 10.33 -0.74 -0.75
C TYR A 89 8.94 -0.68 -0.15
N GLY A 90 8.66 -1.65 0.73
CA GLY A 90 7.50 -1.65 1.61
C GLY A 90 6.19 -2.03 0.93
N TYR A 91 5.08 -1.68 1.55
CA TYR A 91 3.74 -2.05 1.11
C TYR A 91 3.41 -1.65 -0.32
N ALA A 92 3.74 -0.42 -0.70
CA ALA A 92 3.44 0.13 -2.01
C ALA A 92 4.55 -0.08 -3.05
N GLN A 93 5.71 -0.64 -2.68
CA GLN A 93 6.89 -0.71 -3.54
C GLN A 93 7.26 0.65 -4.16
N ALA A 94 7.02 1.73 -3.41
CA ALA A 94 7.39 3.08 -3.85
C ALA A 94 8.90 3.20 -4.04
N LYS A 95 9.33 3.73 -5.18
CA LYS A 95 10.74 4.10 -5.42
C LYS A 95 11.10 5.33 -4.58
N THR A 96 12.36 5.45 -4.19
CA THR A 96 12.82 6.55 -3.32
C THR A 96 12.43 7.92 -3.87
N MET A 97 12.72 8.22 -5.13
CA MET A 97 12.39 9.53 -5.73
C MET A 97 10.89 9.86 -5.62
N THR A 98 10.00 8.93 -6.01
CA THR A 98 8.55 9.17 -5.96
C THR A 98 8.03 9.30 -4.53
N TRP A 99 8.64 8.55 -3.59
CA TRP A 99 8.33 8.68 -2.17
C TRP A 99 8.75 10.03 -1.61
N ASP A 100 9.94 10.52 -1.97
CA ASP A 100 10.46 11.81 -1.52
C ASP A 100 9.63 12.97 -2.06
N ASP A 101 9.12 12.87 -3.31
CA ASP A 101 8.16 13.82 -3.86
C ASP A 101 6.87 13.87 -3.04
N TYR A 102 6.30 12.71 -2.70
CA TYR A 102 5.12 12.64 -1.83
C TYR A 102 5.38 13.26 -0.45
N VAL A 103 6.49 12.91 0.18
CA VAL A 103 6.87 13.43 1.51
C VAL A 103 6.99 14.94 1.49
N ARG A 104 7.68 15.47 0.48
CA ARG A 104 7.88 16.92 0.30
C ARG A 104 6.57 17.65 0.04
N GLU A 105 5.76 17.18 -0.91
CA GLU A 105 4.50 17.85 -1.30
C GLU A 105 3.45 17.83 -0.19
N ASN A 106 3.51 16.86 0.72
CA ASN A 106 2.52 16.70 1.78
C ASN A 106 3.03 17.02 3.19
N ASN A 107 4.25 17.55 3.34
CA ASN A 107 4.90 17.84 4.62
C ASN A 107 4.91 16.62 5.57
N ARG A 108 5.20 15.41 5.04
CA ARG A 108 5.13 14.13 5.75
C ARG A 108 6.50 13.52 6.05
N SER A 109 7.44 14.32 6.61
CA SER A 109 8.84 13.90 6.87
C SER A 109 8.98 12.62 7.70
N TRP A 110 8.01 12.29 8.53
CA TRP A 110 8.00 11.10 9.37
C TRP A 110 7.35 9.86 8.72
N ALA A 111 6.81 9.99 7.50
CA ALA A 111 6.17 8.88 6.80
C ALA A 111 7.16 7.75 6.46
N ARG A 112 6.68 6.52 6.56
CA ARG A 112 7.50 5.31 6.32
C ARG A 112 6.84 4.39 5.31
N ARG A 113 7.59 3.96 4.29
CA ARG A 113 7.12 3.00 3.28
C ARG A 113 6.72 1.64 3.86
N SER A 114 7.21 1.31 5.06
CA SER A 114 6.87 0.11 5.83
C SER A 114 5.69 0.27 6.80
N ASN A 115 5.11 1.48 6.92
CA ASN A 115 3.87 1.72 7.66
C ASN A 115 2.70 1.66 6.69
N PHE A 116 1.66 0.90 7.02
CA PHE A 116 0.53 0.71 6.11
C PHE A 116 -0.23 2.01 5.84
N ALA A 117 -0.50 2.81 6.87
CA ALA A 117 -1.26 4.05 6.72
C ALA A 117 -0.53 5.07 5.83
N ASP A 118 0.80 5.19 6.02
CA ASP A 118 1.62 6.07 5.20
C ASP A 118 1.70 5.59 3.74
N ALA A 119 1.89 4.28 3.54
CA ALA A 119 1.96 3.70 2.21
C ALA A 119 0.61 3.76 1.47
N HIS A 120 -0.50 3.63 2.20
CA HIS A 120 -1.84 3.74 1.63
C HIS A 120 -2.18 5.21 1.28
N ASP A 121 -1.80 6.17 2.13
CA ASP A 121 -1.94 7.61 1.83
C ASP A 121 -1.08 8.01 0.62
N PHE A 122 0.14 7.49 0.51
CA PHE A 122 0.99 7.64 -0.67
C PHE A 122 0.31 7.11 -1.95
N MET A 123 -0.30 5.93 -1.90
CA MET A 123 -1.03 5.38 -3.06
C MET A 123 -2.21 6.27 -3.44
N GLY A 124 -2.95 6.80 -2.45
CA GLY A 124 -4.02 7.76 -2.68
C GLY A 124 -3.52 9.03 -3.36
N TRP A 125 -2.41 9.60 -2.88
CA TRP A 125 -1.76 10.76 -3.51
C TRP A 125 -1.34 10.46 -4.95
N PHE A 126 -0.70 9.32 -5.20
CA PHE A 126 -0.25 8.96 -6.54
C PHE A 126 -1.41 8.81 -7.53
N ILE A 127 -2.50 8.14 -7.13
CA ILE A 127 -3.72 7.97 -7.93
C ILE A 127 -4.36 9.33 -8.20
N TYR A 128 -4.44 10.20 -7.20
CA TYR A 128 -4.94 11.57 -7.35
C TYR A 128 -4.10 12.37 -8.35
N LYS A 129 -2.76 12.32 -8.24
CA LYS A 129 -1.85 13.00 -9.18
C LYS A 129 -1.96 12.42 -10.59
N SER A 130 -2.10 11.10 -10.75
CA SER A 130 -2.31 10.44 -12.05
C SER A 130 -3.60 10.91 -12.72
N HIS A 131 -4.66 11.13 -11.91
CA HIS A 131 -5.90 11.73 -12.41
C HIS A 131 -5.66 13.16 -12.90
N GLN A 132 -4.95 13.99 -12.14
CA GLN A 132 -4.68 15.37 -12.53
C GLN A 132 -3.79 15.48 -13.77
N VAL A 133 -2.73 14.66 -13.85
CA VAL A 133 -1.70 14.77 -14.90
C VAL A 133 -2.12 14.10 -16.21
N ASN A 134 -2.79 12.95 -16.13
CA ASN A 134 -3.11 12.11 -17.28
C ASN A 134 -4.61 11.87 -17.49
N GLY A 135 -5.49 12.47 -16.69
CA GLY A 135 -6.94 12.33 -16.80
C GLY A 135 -7.50 10.95 -16.46
N VAL A 136 -6.69 10.06 -15.90
CA VAL A 136 -7.12 8.69 -15.58
C VAL A 136 -8.09 8.70 -14.41
N SER A 137 -9.25 8.07 -14.56
CA SER A 137 -10.22 7.97 -13.48
C SER A 137 -9.61 7.33 -12.24
N LYS A 138 -9.92 7.87 -11.06
CA LYS A 138 -9.51 7.29 -9.76
C LYS A 138 -10.12 5.91 -9.50
N TRP A 139 -11.17 5.55 -10.24
CA TRP A 139 -11.87 4.27 -10.21
C TRP A 139 -11.32 3.25 -11.21
N ASP A 140 -10.49 3.69 -12.16
CA ASP A 140 -9.86 2.86 -13.18
C ASP A 140 -8.57 2.23 -12.66
N ALA A 141 -8.67 1.09 -12.01
CA ALA A 141 -7.51 0.40 -11.45
C ALA A 141 -6.51 -0.06 -12.53
N TYR A 142 -6.99 -0.38 -13.74
CA TYR A 142 -6.13 -0.74 -14.87
C TYR A 142 -5.24 0.42 -15.30
N GLY A 143 -5.84 1.56 -15.61
CA GLY A 143 -5.09 2.75 -16.01
C GLY A 143 -4.22 3.32 -14.91
N GLN A 144 -4.68 3.28 -13.65
CA GLN A 144 -3.90 3.71 -12.49
C GLN A 144 -2.67 2.83 -12.28
N TYR A 145 -2.77 1.51 -12.46
CA TYR A 145 -1.63 0.61 -12.32
C TYR A 145 -0.60 0.80 -13.46
N LEU A 146 -1.06 1.04 -14.70
CA LEU A 146 -0.17 1.41 -15.80
C LEU A 146 0.61 2.71 -15.51
N ASN A 147 -0.08 3.74 -14.97
CA ASN A 147 0.58 4.97 -14.51
C ASN A 147 1.61 4.71 -13.41
N TYR A 148 1.27 3.85 -12.46
CA TYR A 148 2.14 3.52 -11.34
C TYR A 148 3.45 2.89 -11.79
N HIS A 149 3.34 1.93 -12.70
CA HIS A 149 4.50 1.19 -13.20
C HIS A 149 5.39 2.02 -14.14
N GLU A 150 4.76 2.73 -15.10
CA GLU A 150 5.49 3.49 -16.13
C GLU A 150 5.90 4.90 -15.70
N GLY A 151 5.29 5.40 -14.63
CA GLY A 151 5.31 6.82 -14.31
C GLY A 151 4.42 7.64 -15.25
N TRP A 152 4.13 8.88 -14.88
CA TRP A 152 3.18 9.73 -15.61
C TRP A 152 3.62 10.02 -17.05
N GLY A 153 4.93 10.21 -17.28
CA GLY A 153 5.48 10.43 -18.63
C GLY A 153 5.41 9.18 -19.49
N GLY A 154 5.79 8.03 -18.93
CA GLY A 154 5.72 6.75 -19.64
C GLY A 154 4.30 6.35 -20.01
N TYR A 155 3.34 6.57 -19.11
CA TYR A 155 1.92 6.35 -19.42
C TYR A 155 1.44 7.22 -20.56
N ARG A 156 1.75 8.52 -20.55
CA ARG A 156 1.38 9.47 -21.62
C ARG A 156 1.95 9.05 -22.97
N ASN A 157 3.19 8.59 -22.97
CA ASN A 157 3.89 8.08 -24.17
C ASN A 157 3.49 6.65 -24.53
N LYS A 158 2.57 6.04 -23.79
CA LYS A 158 2.07 4.67 -24.02
C LYS A 158 3.19 3.61 -24.03
N SER A 159 4.28 3.81 -23.27
CA SER A 159 5.42 2.89 -23.19
C SER A 159 5.04 1.47 -22.76
N TYR A 160 3.89 1.32 -22.08
CA TYR A 160 3.32 0.04 -21.70
C TYR A 160 2.89 -0.83 -22.90
N ASN A 161 2.67 -0.25 -24.10
CA ASN A 161 2.31 -1.02 -25.30
C ASN A 161 3.41 -2.01 -25.70
N ALA A 162 4.67 -1.69 -25.40
CA ALA A 162 5.80 -2.60 -25.63
C ALA A 162 5.95 -3.67 -24.55
N LYS A 163 5.04 -3.73 -23.55
CA LYS A 163 5.13 -4.60 -22.38
C LYS A 163 3.84 -5.43 -22.19
N PRO A 164 3.59 -6.47 -23.00
CA PRO A 164 2.38 -7.29 -22.90
C PRO A 164 2.16 -7.86 -21.50
N TRP A 165 3.24 -8.22 -20.82
CA TRP A 165 3.18 -8.70 -19.42
C TRP A 165 2.60 -7.64 -18.47
N LEU A 166 2.93 -6.35 -18.63
CA LEU A 166 2.40 -5.28 -17.80
C LEU A 166 0.90 -5.08 -18.02
N ILE A 167 0.47 -5.15 -19.29
CA ILE A 167 -0.95 -5.10 -19.64
C ILE A 167 -1.72 -6.23 -18.94
N GLN A 168 -1.17 -7.46 -18.94
CA GLN A 168 -1.80 -8.59 -18.23
C GLN A 168 -1.82 -8.39 -16.70
N VAL A 169 -0.74 -7.87 -16.11
CA VAL A 169 -0.70 -7.54 -14.67
C VAL A 169 -1.76 -6.48 -14.35
N SER A 170 -1.84 -5.41 -15.14
CA SER A 170 -2.83 -4.34 -14.92
C SER A 170 -4.28 -4.86 -15.00
N ARG A 171 -4.58 -5.80 -15.89
CA ARG A 171 -5.89 -6.47 -15.94
C ARG A 171 -6.18 -7.26 -14.65
N ARG A 172 -5.20 -8.00 -14.13
CA ARG A 172 -5.35 -8.71 -12.84
C ARG A 172 -5.59 -7.76 -11.66
N VAL A 173 -4.94 -6.60 -11.66
CA VAL A 173 -5.19 -5.56 -10.65
C VAL A 173 -6.61 -5.02 -10.76
N ASP A 174 -7.08 -4.77 -11.97
CA ASP A 174 -8.45 -4.30 -12.23
C ASP A 174 -9.50 -5.34 -11.78
N ASP A 175 -9.32 -6.60 -12.16
CA ASP A 175 -10.19 -7.69 -11.74
C ASP A 175 -10.23 -7.83 -10.21
N ARG A 176 -9.08 -7.73 -9.52
CA ARG A 176 -9.02 -7.73 -8.05
C ARG A 176 -9.73 -6.51 -7.47
N SER A 177 -9.51 -5.33 -8.04
CA SER A 177 -10.17 -4.10 -7.62
C SER A 177 -11.70 -4.23 -7.70
N LYS A 178 -12.24 -4.80 -8.78
CA LYS A 178 -13.67 -5.06 -8.95
C LYS A 178 -14.20 -6.05 -7.90
N ARG A 179 -13.47 -7.15 -7.64
CA ARG A 179 -13.84 -8.10 -6.56
C ARG A 179 -13.85 -7.42 -5.20
N TYR A 180 -12.81 -6.66 -4.88
CA TYR A 180 -12.72 -5.91 -3.63
C TYR A 180 -13.86 -4.90 -3.48
N ALA A 181 -14.23 -4.20 -4.56
CA ALA A 181 -15.37 -3.28 -4.56
C ALA A 181 -16.67 -3.99 -4.25
N ALA A 182 -16.91 -5.17 -4.84
CA ALA A 182 -18.10 -5.97 -4.58
C ALA A 182 -18.17 -6.45 -3.12
N GLN A 183 -17.06 -6.96 -2.60
CA GLN A 183 -16.95 -7.39 -1.20
C GLN A 183 -17.14 -6.22 -0.23
N TYR A 184 -16.50 -5.08 -0.50
CA TYR A 184 -16.59 -3.90 0.34
C TYR A 184 -18.02 -3.39 0.51
N ARG A 185 -18.81 -3.35 -0.57
CA ARG A 185 -20.23 -2.98 -0.49
C ARG A 185 -21.03 -3.84 0.49
N GLN A 186 -20.65 -5.11 0.65
CA GLN A 186 -21.35 -6.04 1.56
C GLN A 186 -21.00 -5.80 3.03
N CYS A 187 -19.75 -5.45 3.34
CA CYS A 187 -19.28 -5.35 4.71
C CYS A 187 -19.04 -3.93 5.22
N GLN A 188 -19.13 -2.91 4.36
CA GLN A 188 -18.83 -1.53 4.73
C GLN A 188 -19.63 -1.06 5.94
N LYS A 189 -20.94 -1.30 5.95
CA LYS A 189 -21.82 -0.91 7.07
C LYS A 189 -21.37 -1.49 8.41
N ASP A 190 -20.94 -2.76 8.42
CA ASP A 190 -20.43 -3.42 9.62
C ASP A 190 -19.04 -2.93 10.03
N LEU A 191 -18.22 -2.58 9.04
CA LEU A 191 -16.90 -2.00 9.26
C LEU A 191 -17.00 -0.58 9.84
N ASP A 192 -18.01 0.20 9.44
CA ASP A 192 -18.24 1.56 9.92
C ASP A 192 -18.84 1.60 11.35
N ARG A 193 -19.42 0.51 11.83
CA ARG A 193 -19.97 0.44 13.19
C ARG A 193 -18.88 0.64 14.24
N SER A 194 -19.17 1.49 15.24
CA SER A 194 -18.25 1.76 16.35
C SER A 194 -17.97 0.49 17.16
N TRP A 195 -16.83 0.46 17.88
CA TRP A 195 -16.50 -0.64 18.77
C TRP A 195 -17.53 -0.78 19.93
N LEU A 196 -18.12 0.32 20.40
CA LEU A 196 -19.19 0.33 21.40
C LEU A 196 -20.42 -0.40 20.89
N TRP A 197 -20.84 -0.17 19.64
CA TRP A 197 -21.99 -0.85 19.07
C TRP A 197 -21.80 -2.38 19.07
N ARG A 198 -20.57 -2.84 18.76
CA ARG A 198 -20.23 -4.28 18.75
C ARG A 198 -20.16 -4.88 20.15
N LEU A 199 -19.78 -4.10 21.16
CA LEU A 199 -19.73 -4.57 22.54
C LEU A 199 -21.14 -4.85 23.11
N PHE A 200 -22.13 -4.07 22.69
CA PHE A 200 -23.50 -4.15 23.23
C PHE A 200 -24.49 -4.87 22.33
N PHE A 201 -24.22 -5.03 21.04
CA PHE A 201 -25.20 -5.52 20.04
C PHE A 201 -24.61 -6.50 19.00
N GLY A 202 -23.36 -6.97 19.13
CA GLY A 202 -22.68 -7.87 18.20
C GLY A 202 -22.61 -9.32 18.63
#